data_24993899f408081b854abde927af14cb
#
_entry.id   24993899f408081b854abde927af14cb
#
_cell.length_a   1.000
_cell.length_b   1.000
_cell.length_c   1.000
_cell.angle_alpha   90.00
_cell.angle_beta   90.00
_cell.angle_gamma   90.00
#
_symmetry.space_group_name_H-M   'P 1'
#
loop_
_entity.id
_entity.type
_entity.pdbx_description
1 polymer ?
#
loop_
_entity_poly.entity_id
_entity_poly.type
_entity_poly.pdbx_seq_one_letter_code
_entity_poly.pdbx_strand_id
1 'polypeptide(L)'
;EIAPVFEELNLAIDHNMMIMEILRNTAEKHGFECLLHEKPFSGINGSGKHNNWSISVGDRNLLNPGTNPHENAIFMTALCAVIKAVDEHADLLRSATASAGNDHRLGANEAPPAIISIFLGEQLTDIIDQIEAGEAKSSKNSNFIKIGVDTLPPLPCDVTDRNRTSPFAFTGNRFEFRAVGSEANCASSLIVLNAAV
;
A
#
# COMPACT_ATOMS: atom_id res chain seq x y z
N GLU A 1 16.95 0.32 0.85
CA GLU A 1 15.56 0.01 1.24
C GLU A 1 15.58 -0.92 2.45
N ILE A 2 14.70 -0.65 3.44
CA ILE A 2 14.53 -1.50 4.63
C ILE A 2 13.09 -2.01 4.58
N ALA A 3 12.93 -3.33 4.72
CA ALA A 3 11.62 -3.99 4.75
C ALA A 3 11.48 -4.76 6.07
N PRO A 4 10.84 -4.17 7.09
CA PRO A 4 10.57 -4.86 8.35
C PRO A 4 9.64 -6.06 8.18
N VAL A 5 9.72 -6.99 9.10
CA VAL A 5 8.77 -8.12 9.17
C VAL A 5 7.40 -7.59 9.56
N PHE A 6 6.36 -8.15 8.95
CA PHE A 6 4.96 -7.82 9.25
C PHE A 6 4.60 -8.24 10.68
N GLU A 7 3.98 -7.33 11.43
CA GLU A 7 3.63 -7.53 12.83
C GLU A 7 2.40 -6.68 13.22
N GLU A 8 2.00 -6.75 14.48
CA GLU A 8 0.90 -5.96 15.03
C GLU A 8 1.22 -4.45 14.92
N LEU A 9 0.19 -3.65 14.63
CA LEU A 9 0.34 -2.25 14.21
C LEU A 9 1.11 -1.37 15.19
N ASN A 10 0.78 -1.44 16.49
CA ASN A 10 1.44 -0.59 17.48
C ASN A 10 2.92 -0.92 17.59
N LEU A 11 3.23 -2.23 17.59
CA LEU A 11 4.61 -2.72 17.62
C LEU A 11 5.37 -2.31 16.38
N ALA A 12 4.75 -2.41 15.20
CA ALA A 12 5.34 -1.97 13.94
C ALA A 12 5.67 -0.47 13.92
N ILE A 13 4.81 0.36 14.52
CA ILE A 13 5.04 1.80 14.66
C ILE A 13 6.23 2.08 15.57
N ASP A 14 6.28 1.43 16.74
CA ASP A 14 7.36 1.59 17.71
C ASP A 14 8.70 1.12 17.11
N HIS A 15 8.72 -0.03 16.46
CA HIS A 15 9.91 -0.53 15.76
C HIS A 15 10.36 0.40 14.65
N ASN A 16 9.44 1.01 13.91
CA ASN A 16 9.81 2.00 12.89
C ASN A 16 10.52 3.22 13.50
N MET A 17 10.04 3.73 14.65
CA MET A 17 10.68 4.83 15.34
C MET A 17 12.08 4.45 15.87
N MET A 18 12.21 3.23 16.42
CA MET A 18 13.51 2.69 16.84
C MET A 18 14.49 2.54 15.66
N ILE A 19 14.03 2.05 14.52
CA ILE A 19 14.84 1.92 13.30
C ILE A 19 15.36 3.30 12.86
N MET A 20 14.53 4.33 12.87
CA MET A 20 14.94 5.69 12.51
C MET A 20 16.05 6.21 13.43
N GLU A 21 15.96 5.95 14.72
CA GLU A 21 16.97 6.34 15.71
C GLU A 21 18.27 5.54 15.53
N ILE A 22 18.15 4.23 15.34
CA ILE A 22 19.31 3.36 15.08
C ILE A 22 20.06 3.79 13.81
N LEU A 23 19.32 4.17 12.75
CA LEU A 23 19.93 4.65 11.50
C LEU A 23 20.74 5.93 11.74
N ARG A 24 20.22 6.92 12.47
CA ARG A 24 20.93 8.15 12.81
C ARG A 24 22.21 7.85 13.61
N ASN A 25 22.06 7.12 14.69
CA ASN A 25 23.17 6.78 15.60
C ASN A 25 24.26 5.93 14.91
N THR A 26 23.84 5.04 14.00
CA THR A 26 24.79 4.22 13.26
C THR A 26 25.54 5.03 12.21
N ALA A 27 24.85 5.89 11.48
CA ALA A 27 25.46 6.78 10.50
C ALA A 27 26.53 7.66 11.18
N GLU A 28 26.20 8.31 12.28
CA GLU A 28 27.12 9.16 13.05
C GLU A 28 28.37 8.41 13.50
N LYS A 29 28.22 7.20 14.06
CA LYS A 29 29.34 6.35 14.47
C LYS A 29 30.32 6.01 13.35
N HIS A 30 29.83 6.01 12.10
CA HIS A 30 30.63 5.71 10.92
C HIS A 30 31.04 6.96 10.12
N GLY A 31 30.80 8.16 10.64
CA GLY A 31 31.14 9.42 9.99
C GLY A 31 30.23 9.78 8.79
N PHE A 32 29.01 9.27 8.78
CA PHE A 32 27.97 9.59 7.80
C PHE A 32 26.85 10.41 8.41
N GLU A 33 26.13 11.14 7.56
CA GLU A 33 24.86 11.80 7.91
C GLU A 33 23.68 10.92 7.46
N CYS A 34 22.67 10.75 8.33
CA CYS A 34 21.44 10.05 8.01
C CYS A 34 20.37 11.06 7.59
N LEU A 35 20.09 11.14 6.30
CA LEU A 35 19.06 12.02 5.74
C LEU A 35 17.72 11.28 5.64
N LEU A 36 16.82 11.53 6.58
CA LEU A 36 15.46 10.98 6.55
C LEU A 36 14.45 11.93 5.88
N HIS A 37 14.88 13.13 5.47
CA HIS A 37 14.05 14.08 4.75
C HIS A 37 13.53 13.49 3.44
N GLU A 38 12.26 13.74 3.11
CA GLU A 38 11.55 13.15 1.97
C GLU A 38 12.14 13.53 0.61
N LYS A 39 12.68 14.75 0.51
CA LYS A 39 13.28 15.31 -0.71
C LYS A 39 14.53 16.08 -0.38
N PRO A 40 15.64 15.41 0.00
CA PRO A 40 16.85 16.11 0.47
C PRO A 40 17.58 16.86 -0.63
N PHE A 41 17.42 16.46 -1.90
CA PHE A 41 18.11 17.07 -3.04
C PHE A 41 17.16 17.37 -4.19
N SER A 42 17.36 18.52 -4.84
CA SER A 42 16.63 18.90 -6.04
C SER A 42 17.06 18.01 -7.22
N GLY A 43 16.10 17.66 -8.11
CA GLY A 43 16.37 16.90 -9.34
C GLY A 43 16.62 15.40 -9.17
N ILE A 44 16.62 14.88 -7.94
CA ILE A 44 16.73 13.43 -7.66
C ILE A 44 15.45 12.91 -7.03
N ASN A 45 15.25 11.58 -7.05
CA ASN A 45 14.12 10.95 -6.39
C ASN A 45 14.11 11.23 -4.89
N GLY A 46 12.92 11.33 -4.33
CA GLY A 46 12.72 11.41 -2.90
C GLY A 46 12.59 10.02 -2.25
N SER A 47 12.27 10.01 -0.96
CA SER A 47 11.98 8.78 -0.23
C SER A 47 10.69 8.89 0.58
N GLY A 48 10.03 7.77 0.80
CA GLY A 48 8.81 7.65 1.57
C GLY A 48 8.76 6.35 2.34
N LYS A 49 7.74 6.20 3.14
CA LYS A 49 7.40 4.95 3.84
C LYS A 49 6.19 4.31 3.18
N HIS A 50 6.32 3.06 2.77
CA HIS A 50 5.19 2.27 2.32
C HIS A 50 4.64 1.48 3.50
N ASN A 51 3.42 1.76 3.90
CA ASN A 51 2.77 1.09 5.00
C ASN A 51 1.91 -0.06 4.46
N ASN A 52 2.39 -1.28 4.63
CA ASN A 52 1.58 -2.48 4.37
C ASN A 52 0.57 -2.63 5.51
N TRP A 53 -0.70 -2.68 5.15
CA TRP A 53 -1.80 -2.68 6.11
C TRP A 53 -2.85 -3.73 5.76
N SER A 54 -3.29 -4.49 6.74
CA SER A 54 -4.39 -5.45 6.63
C SER A 54 -5.22 -5.50 7.90
N ILE A 55 -6.39 -6.14 7.84
CA ILE A 55 -7.30 -6.35 8.96
C ILE A 55 -7.41 -7.84 9.23
N SER A 56 -7.26 -8.24 10.49
CA SER A 56 -7.40 -9.63 10.89
C SER A 56 -8.34 -9.80 12.08
N VAL A 57 -9.01 -10.95 12.14
CA VAL A 57 -9.75 -11.43 13.31
C VAL A 57 -9.12 -12.76 13.73
N GLY A 58 -8.41 -12.75 14.85
CA GLY A 58 -7.51 -13.84 15.19
C GLY A 58 -6.46 -14.03 14.08
N ASP A 59 -6.28 -15.26 13.63
CA ASP A 59 -5.33 -15.61 12.57
C ASP A 59 -5.88 -15.40 11.15
N ARG A 60 -7.13 -14.98 11.03
CA ARG A 60 -7.78 -14.81 9.73
C ARG A 60 -7.61 -13.39 9.20
N ASN A 61 -6.86 -13.24 8.12
CA ASN A 61 -6.78 -11.98 7.36
C ASN A 61 -8.08 -11.78 6.53
N LEU A 62 -8.81 -10.70 6.78
CA LEU A 62 -10.06 -10.37 6.08
C LEU A 62 -9.82 -9.89 4.65
N LEU A 63 -8.61 -9.40 4.35
CA LEU A 63 -8.20 -8.97 3.01
C LEU A 63 -7.57 -10.10 2.18
N ASN A 64 -7.69 -11.35 2.62
CA ASN A 64 -7.25 -12.49 1.81
C ASN A 64 -8.38 -12.89 0.84
N PRO A 65 -8.20 -12.69 -0.48
CA PRO A 65 -9.23 -12.99 -1.48
C PRO A 65 -9.53 -14.49 -1.62
N GLY A 66 -8.58 -15.36 -1.23
CA GLY A 66 -8.67 -16.79 -1.49
C GLY A 66 -8.52 -17.11 -2.99
N THR A 67 -8.94 -18.31 -3.36
CA THR A 67 -8.90 -18.78 -4.77
C THR A 67 -9.98 -18.16 -5.66
N ASN A 68 -11.16 -17.89 -5.07
CA ASN A 68 -12.32 -17.33 -5.76
C ASN A 68 -12.77 -16.05 -5.06
N PRO A 69 -12.18 -14.87 -5.37
CA PRO A 69 -12.48 -13.61 -4.69
C PRO A 69 -13.96 -13.23 -4.71
N HIS A 70 -14.65 -13.43 -5.85
CA HIS A 70 -16.06 -13.09 -6.05
C HIS A 70 -17.03 -13.94 -5.19
N GLU A 71 -16.62 -15.12 -4.74
CA GLU A 71 -17.39 -16.00 -3.85
C GLU A 71 -17.08 -15.74 -2.36
N ASN A 72 -16.01 -15.03 -2.07
CA ASN A 72 -15.58 -14.75 -0.69
C ASN A 72 -16.28 -13.50 -0.15
N ALA A 73 -17.49 -13.69 0.39
CA ALA A 73 -18.31 -12.58 0.91
C ALA A 73 -17.61 -11.77 2.01
N ILE A 74 -16.80 -12.40 2.85
CA ILE A 74 -16.06 -11.71 3.93
C ILE A 74 -15.01 -10.78 3.33
N PHE A 75 -14.22 -11.30 2.39
CA PHE A 75 -13.22 -10.51 1.67
C PHE A 75 -13.89 -9.34 0.92
N MET A 76 -14.96 -9.61 0.17
CA MET A 76 -15.66 -8.58 -0.59
C MET A 76 -16.26 -7.49 0.31
N THR A 77 -16.82 -7.87 1.47
CA THR A 77 -17.32 -6.90 2.44
C THR A 77 -16.19 -6.04 3.00
N ALA A 78 -15.07 -6.64 3.41
CA ALA A 78 -13.92 -5.91 3.90
C ALA A 78 -13.33 -4.98 2.83
N LEU A 79 -13.22 -5.47 1.58
CA LEU A 79 -12.72 -4.68 0.45
C LEU A 79 -13.61 -3.46 0.19
N CYS A 80 -14.94 -3.65 0.10
CA CYS A 80 -15.87 -2.55 -0.11
C CYS A 80 -15.86 -1.54 1.05
N ALA A 81 -15.70 -2.00 2.30
CA ALA A 81 -15.56 -1.11 3.45
C ALA A 81 -14.32 -0.22 3.34
N VAL A 82 -13.18 -0.81 2.95
CA VAL A 82 -11.93 -0.06 2.74
C VAL A 82 -12.07 0.95 1.59
N ILE A 83 -12.66 0.54 0.45
CA ILE A 83 -12.89 1.43 -0.69
C ILE A 83 -13.73 2.64 -0.26
N LYS A 84 -14.86 2.38 0.40
CA LYS A 84 -15.75 3.43 0.90
C LYS A 84 -15.04 4.36 1.88
N ALA A 85 -14.34 3.81 2.86
CA ALA A 85 -13.61 4.60 3.86
C ALA A 85 -12.56 5.52 3.25
N VAL A 86 -11.80 5.03 2.27
CA VAL A 86 -10.77 5.83 1.60
C VAL A 86 -11.38 6.88 0.68
N ASP A 87 -12.50 6.58 0.00
CA ASP A 87 -13.21 7.54 -0.84
C ASP A 87 -13.80 8.69 -0.01
N GLU A 88 -14.53 8.36 1.07
CA GLU A 88 -15.18 9.35 1.94
C GLU A 88 -14.19 10.18 2.78
N HIS A 89 -13.00 9.64 3.10
CA HIS A 89 -12.01 10.25 4.01
C HIS A 89 -10.63 10.46 3.37
N ALA A 90 -10.58 10.56 2.04
CA ALA A 90 -9.33 10.81 1.30
C ALA A 90 -8.63 12.10 1.73
N ASP A 91 -9.39 13.12 2.08
CA ASP A 91 -8.89 14.41 2.57
C ASP A 91 -8.20 14.29 3.94
N LEU A 92 -8.76 13.49 4.85
CA LEU A 92 -8.15 13.21 6.15
C LEU A 92 -6.86 12.38 6.00
N LEU A 93 -6.87 11.36 5.13
CA LEU A 93 -5.67 10.60 4.82
C LEU A 93 -4.58 11.49 4.20
N ARG A 94 -4.97 12.39 3.30
CA ARG A 94 -4.04 13.37 2.71
C ARG A 94 -3.48 14.32 3.77
N SER A 95 -4.32 14.82 4.66
CA SER A 95 -3.92 15.69 5.78
C SER A 95 -2.94 14.99 6.72
N ALA A 96 -3.16 13.72 7.02
CA ALA A 96 -2.29 12.93 7.89
C ALA A 96 -0.88 12.68 7.32
N THR A 97 -0.68 12.89 6.02
CA THR A 97 0.62 12.75 5.34
C THR A 97 1.23 14.10 4.92
N ALA A 98 0.55 15.22 5.21
CA ALA A 98 0.98 16.54 4.80
C ALA A 98 2.18 17.02 5.62
N SER A 99 3.26 17.35 4.93
CA SER A 99 4.41 18.07 5.46
C SER A 99 5.13 18.78 4.32
N ALA A 100 5.89 19.83 4.62
CA ALA A 100 6.60 20.59 3.59
C ALA A 100 7.52 19.67 2.74
N GLY A 101 8.29 18.79 3.39
CA GLY A 101 9.16 17.84 2.70
C GLY A 101 8.40 16.82 1.86
N ASN A 102 7.30 16.26 2.41
CA ASN A 102 6.50 15.27 1.72
C ASN A 102 5.70 15.88 0.55
N ASP A 103 5.23 17.10 0.67
CA ASP A 103 4.54 17.81 -0.41
C ASP A 103 5.48 18.09 -1.59
N HIS A 104 6.76 18.32 -1.32
CA HIS A 104 7.79 18.39 -2.36
C HIS A 104 8.06 17.03 -3.04
N ARG A 105 7.87 15.92 -2.33
CA ARG A 105 8.05 14.56 -2.86
C ARG A 105 6.85 14.10 -3.67
N LEU A 106 5.63 14.29 -3.16
CA LEU A 106 4.42 13.79 -3.81
C LEU A 106 4.21 14.42 -5.19
N GLY A 107 3.91 13.56 -6.17
CA GLY A 107 3.77 13.96 -7.57
C GLY A 107 5.09 14.15 -8.33
N ALA A 108 6.25 14.02 -7.66
CA ALA A 108 7.55 14.07 -8.31
C ALA A 108 8.04 12.65 -8.65
N ASN A 109 8.71 12.49 -9.79
CA ASN A 109 9.32 11.24 -10.27
C ASN A 109 8.58 9.96 -9.82
N GLU A 110 9.22 9.04 -9.09
CA GLU A 110 8.65 7.75 -8.66
C GLU A 110 7.74 7.83 -7.42
N ALA A 111 7.32 9.01 -7.01
CA ALA A 111 6.42 9.19 -5.89
C ALA A 111 4.93 9.17 -6.33
N PRO A 112 4.00 8.72 -5.44
CA PRO A 112 2.58 8.81 -5.73
C PRO A 112 2.10 10.27 -5.80
N PRO A 113 0.97 10.54 -6.49
CA PRO A 113 0.37 11.87 -6.50
C PRO A 113 -0.12 12.29 -5.10
N ALA A 114 -0.36 13.59 -4.92
CA ALA A 114 -0.88 14.12 -3.66
C ALA A 114 -2.37 13.78 -3.44
N ILE A 115 -3.07 13.32 -4.47
CA ILE A 115 -4.48 12.89 -4.37
C ILE A 115 -4.51 11.42 -3.98
N ILE A 116 -5.22 11.09 -2.91
CA ILE A 116 -5.39 9.70 -2.47
C ILE A 116 -6.41 9.01 -3.37
N SER A 117 -5.96 7.98 -4.07
CA SER A 117 -6.78 7.10 -4.92
C SER A 117 -6.43 5.65 -4.65
N ILE A 118 -7.38 4.74 -4.95
CA ILE A 118 -7.22 3.30 -4.75
C ILE A 118 -6.87 2.62 -6.06
N PHE A 119 -5.94 1.67 -6.00
CA PHE A 119 -5.64 0.73 -7.06
C PHE A 119 -5.95 -0.69 -6.61
N LEU A 120 -6.79 -1.41 -7.35
CA LEU A 120 -7.21 -2.78 -7.03
C LEU A 120 -6.59 -3.83 -7.96
N GLY A 121 -6.13 -3.42 -9.13
CA GLY A 121 -5.73 -4.33 -10.22
C GLY A 121 -6.94 -4.79 -11.06
N GLU A 122 -6.66 -5.35 -12.23
CA GLU A 122 -7.68 -5.68 -13.23
C GLU A 122 -8.74 -6.67 -12.71
N GLN A 123 -8.31 -7.70 -11.97
CA GLN A 123 -9.20 -8.73 -11.48
C GLN A 123 -10.25 -8.20 -10.50
N LEU A 124 -9.82 -7.46 -9.48
CA LEU A 124 -10.75 -6.93 -8.46
C LEU A 124 -11.58 -5.79 -9.02
N THR A 125 -11.05 -4.96 -9.89
CA THR A 125 -11.82 -3.92 -10.59
C THR A 125 -12.95 -4.56 -11.39
N ASP A 126 -12.68 -5.59 -12.19
CA ASP A 126 -13.69 -6.32 -12.94
C ASP A 126 -14.80 -6.92 -12.04
N ILE A 127 -14.44 -7.45 -10.85
CA ILE A 127 -15.42 -7.98 -9.89
C ILE A 127 -16.28 -6.84 -9.33
N ILE A 128 -15.69 -5.70 -8.97
CA ILE A 128 -16.43 -4.54 -8.45
C ILE A 128 -17.37 -3.99 -9.52
N ASP A 129 -16.94 -3.86 -10.76
CA ASP A 129 -17.77 -3.41 -11.88
C ASP A 129 -18.95 -4.36 -12.12
N GLN A 130 -18.75 -5.68 -11.99
CA GLN A 130 -19.82 -6.66 -12.06
C GLN A 130 -20.84 -6.52 -10.91
N ILE A 131 -20.36 -6.24 -9.68
CA ILE A 131 -21.24 -6.00 -8.52
C ILE A 131 -22.07 -4.75 -8.74
N GLU A 132 -21.48 -3.67 -9.25
CA GLU A 132 -22.19 -2.43 -9.58
C GLU A 132 -23.27 -2.67 -10.66
N ALA A 133 -23.00 -3.53 -11.63
CA ALA A 133 -23.96 -3.94 -12.65
C ALA A 133 -25.06 -4.90 -12.14
N GLY A 134 -24.97 -5.37 -10.88
CA GLY A 134 -26.00 -6.16 -10.19
C GLY A 134 -25.69 -7.64 -9.99
N GLU A 135 -24.67 -8.22 -10.62
CA GLU A 135 -24.30 -9.63 -10.48
C GLU A 135 -22.81 -9.88 -10.70
N ALA A 136 -22.11 -10.41 -9.69
CA ALA A 136 -20.75 -10.94 -9.86
C ALA A 136 -20.83 -12.43 -10.23
N LYS A 137 -20.66 -12.76 -11.51
CA LYS A 137 -20.78 -14.14 -12.02
C LYS A 137 -19.44 -14.84 -12.25
N SER A 138 -18.35 -14.10 -12.35
CA SER A 138 -17.03 -14.65 -12.67
C SER A 138 -15.91 -13.74 -12.19
N SER A 139 -14.73 -14.30 -11.97
CA SER A 139 -13.51 -13.51 -11.90
C SER A 139 -12.66 -13.80 -13.12
N LYS A 140 -12.03 -12.77 -13.70
CA LYS A 140 -10.95 -12.99 -14.65
C LYS A 140 -9.88 -13.79 -13.91
N ASN A 141 -9.69 -15.06 -14.30
CA ASN A 141 -8.61 -15.86 -13.73
C ASN A 141 -7.29 -15.09 -13.90
N SER A 142 -6.43 -15.17 -12.90
CA SER A 142 -5.06 -14.68 -12.99
C SER A 142 -4.48 -15.15 -14.33
N ASN A 143 -4.26 -14.20 -15.24
CA ASN A 143 -3.83 -14.52 -16.59
C ASN A 143 -2.46 -15.15 -16.54
N PHE A 144 -2.37 -16.41 -16.92
CA PHE A 144 -1.10 -17.02 -17.24
C PHE A 144 -0.64 -16.51 -18.61
N ILE A 145 0.55 -15.99 -18.68
CA ILE A 145 1.18 -15.65 -19.96
C ILE A 145 1.54 -16.98 -20.64
N LYS A 146 0.79 -17.32 -21.69
CA LYS A 146 1.15 -18.43 -22.59
C LYS A 146 2.21 -17.92 -23.55
N ILE A 147 3.45 -18.29 -23.33
CA ILE A 147 4.60 -17.86 -24.16
C ILE A 147 4.65 -18.59 -25.52
N GLY A 148 3.64 -19.38 -25.86
CA GLY A 148 3.56 -20.05 -27.18
C GLY A 148 4.59 -21.17 -27.40
N VAL A 149 5.30 -21.59 -26.37
CA VAL A 149 6.27 -22.70 -26.38
C VAL A 149 5.81 -23.73 -25.36
N ASP A 150 5.45 -24.92 -25.84
CA ASP A 150 4.87 -26.01 -25.02
C ASP A 150 5.81 -26.56 -23.92
N THR A 151 7.08 -26.17 -23.95
CA THR A 151 8.09 -26.66 -22.99
C THR A 151 8.29 -25.74 -21.78
N LEU A 152 7.71 -24.54 -21.75
CA LEU A 152 7.82 -23.63 -20.61
C LEU A 152 6.54 -23.68 -19.77
N PRO A 153 6.68 -23.72 -18.43
CA PRO A 153 5.51 -23.65 -17.56
C PRO A 153 4.81 -22.31 -17.75
N PRO A 154 3.46 -22.25 -17.64
CA PRO A 154 2.74 -20.99 -17.70
C PRO A 154 3.21 -20.08 -16.59
N LEU A 155 3.64 -18.85 -16.92
CA LEU A 155 4.07 -17.86 -15.95
C LEU A 155 2.84 -17.12 -15.43
N PRO A 156 2.64 -17.03 -14.09
CA PRO A 156 1.56 -16.24 -13.53
C PRO A 156 1.79 -14.75 -13.88
N CYS A 157 0.75 -14.09 -14.39
CA CYS A 157 0.77 -12.66 -14.56
C CYS A 157 0.71 -12.00 -13.17
N ASP A 158 1.67 -11.13 -12.87
CA ASP A 158 1.63 -10.34 -11.66
C ASP A 158 0.63 -9.19 -11.85
N VAL A 159 -0.46 -9.24 -11.09
CA VAL A 159 -1.53 -8.23 -11.13
C VAL A 159 -1.29 -7.08 -10.15
N THR A 160 -0.16 -7.06 -9.46
CA THR A 160 0.17 -6.01 -8.50
C THR A 160 0.68 -4.74 -9.20
N ASP A 161 0.36 -3.56 -8.63
CA ASP A 161 0.90 -2.29 -9.13
C ASP A 161 2.39 -2.16 -8.79
N ARG A 162 3.24 -2.53 -9.75
CA ARG A 162 4.70 -2.40 -9.63
C ARG A 162 5.22 -0.99 -9.86
N ASN A 163 4.40 -0.09 -10.44
CA ASN A 163 4.85 1.28 -10.73
C ASN A 163 5.04 2.13 -9.50
N ARG A 164 4.57 1.68 -8.33
CA ARG A 164 4.69 2.37 -7.03
C ARG A 164 4.15 3.81 -7.03
N THR A 165 3.32 4.15 -8.00
CA THR A 165 2.75 5.49 -8.18
C THR A 165 1.35 5.61 -7.61
N SER A 166 0.63 4.50 -7.39
CA SER A 166 -0.68 4.54 -6.73
C SER A 166 -0.50 4.80 -5.24
N PRO A 167 -1.18 5.79 -4.65
CA PRO A 167 -1.01 6.16 -3.24
C PRO A 167 -1.56 5.11 -2.28
N PHE A 168 -2.55 4.31 -2.70
CA PHE A 168 -3.15 3.23 -1.92
C PHE A 168 -3.48 2.04 -2.82
N ALA A 169 -2.65 1.00 -2.79
CA ALA A 169 -2.73 -0.11 -3.72
C ALA A 169 -2.99 -1.45 -3.00
N PHE A 170 -3.90 -2.25 -3.54
CA PHE A 170 -4.08 -3.64 -3.12
C PHE A 170 -2.95 -4.52 -3.67
N THR A 171 -2.28 -5.25 -2.79
CA THR A 171 -1.08 -6.06 -3.14
C THR A 171 -1.25 -7.53 -2.74
N GLY A 172 -2.38 -8.12 -3.13
CA GLY A 172 -2.66 -9.55 -3.01
C GLY A 172 -3.45 -9.95 -1.76
N ASN A 173 -3.07 -9.51 -0.57
CA ASN A 173 -3.79 -9.78 0.69
C ASN A 173 -3.71 -8.63 1.71
N ARG A 174 -3.37 -7.43 1.23
CA ARG A 174 -3.20 -6.22 2.02
C ARG A 174 -3.23 -5.01 1.12
N PHE A 175 -3.40 -3.84 1.71
CA PHE A 175 -3.15 -2.57 1.03
C PHE A 175 -1.77 -2.04 1.38
N GLU A 176 -1.17 -1.34 0.45
CA GLU A 176 0.06 -0.59 0.62
C GLU A 176 -0.24 0.90 0.51
N PHE A 177 -0.12 1.61 1.63
CA PHE A 177 -0.28 3.07 1.68
C PHE A 177 1.09 3.73 1.48
N ARG A 178 1.26 4.44 0.37
CA ARG A 178 2.55 4.92 -0.14
C ARG A 178 2.76 6.42 0.02
N ALA A 179 1.78 7.13 0.57
CA ALA A 179 1.83 8.59 0.67
C ALA A 179 2.58 9.12 1.90
N VAL A 180 3.02 8.26 2.82
CA VAL A 180 3.70 8.68 4.06
C VAL A 180 5.14 9.09 3.78
N GLY A 181 5.56 10.24 4.32
CA GLY A 181 6.92 10.75 4.19
C GLY A 181 7.96 9.91 4.97
N SER A 182 9.20 9.86 4.49
CA SER A 182 10.27 9.06 5.10
C SER A 182 10.66 9.54 6.51
N GLU A 183 10.51 10.82 6.81
CA GLU A 183 10.78 11.39 8.15
C GLU A 183 9.58 11.26 9.08
N ALA A 184 8.37 11.09 8.54
CA ALA A 184 7.13 11.09 9.32
C ALA A 184 7.02 9.87 10.23
N ASN A 185 6.35 10.05 11.38
CA ASN A 185 5.79 8.93 12.12
C ASN A 185 4.56 8.40 11.37
N CYS A 186 4.53 7.12 11.07
CA CYS A 186 3.40 6.49 10.36
C CYS A 186 2.12 6.34 11.20
N ALA A 187 2.18 6.60 12.52
CA ALA A 187 1.01 6.51 13.41
C ALA A 187 -0.17 7.37 12.94
N SER A 188 0.07 8.63 12.55
CA SER A 188 -1.00 9.55 12.18
C SER A 188 -1.86 9.03 11.02
N SER A 189 -1.22 8.55 9.95
CA SER A 189 -1.91 8.01 8.79
C SER A 189 -2.63 6.69 9.10
N LEU A 190 -2.03 5.84 9.93
CA LEU A 190 -2.63 4.56 10.32
C LEU A 190 -3.79 4.73 11.30
N ILE A 191 -3.75 5.73 12.19
CA ILE A 191 -4.88 6.12 13.05
C ILE A 191 -6.08 6.55 12.19
N VAL A 192 -5.85 7.45 11.23
CA VAL A 192 -6.91 7.90 10.32
C VAL A 192 -7.48 6.74 9.53
N LEU A 193 -6.63 5.88 8.94
CA LEU A 193 -7.06 4.73 8.17
C LEU A 193 -7.91 3.76 9.02
N ASN A 194 -7.44 3.40 10.22
CA ASN A 194 -8.16 2.50 11.11
C ASN A 194 -9.49 3.09 11.61
N ALA A 195 -9.53 4.42 11.82
CA ALA A 195 -10.76 5.07 12.28
C ALA A 195 -11.79 5.24 11.17
N ALA A 196 -11.35 5.33 9.91
CA ALA A 196 -12.23 5.45 8.76
C ALA A 196 -12.86 4.11 8.36
N VAL A 197 -12.10 3.01 8.46
CA VAL A 197 -12.54 1.65 8.10
C VAL A 197 -13.33 1.00 9.22
#